data_30c1469531438fdcb4b70a1d81771ce4
#
_entry.id   30c1469531438fdcb4b70a1d81771ce4
#
_cell.length_a   1.000
_cell.length_b   1.000
_cell.length_c   1.000
_cell.angle_alpha   90.00
_cell.angle_beta   90.00
_cell.angle_gamma   90.00
#
_symmetry.space_group_name_H-M   'P 1'
#
loop_
_entity.id
_entity.type
_entity.pdbx_description
1 polymer ?
#
loop_
_entity_poly.entity_id
_entity_poly.type
_entity_poly.pdbx_seq_one_letter_code
_entity_poly.pdbx_strand_id
1 'polypeptide(L)'
;MIMNTNGFKLWQMLLLCLLPVLCSCGKELLVEPSDPQEENVVGFSVSQGKRIVFAPGNLSPDGLSFEENQWNFGGLFDWSTTEQGNVLYYADFTDWGNRIEGGWRTLTIEEWMYLLVGRDGAEEKLGTGSVDSIGGLILLPDVWRMPEGQHFVPGFAEDNDDWSLNEYTFSDWEKMETAGAVFLPAAGDGYGVSACRVAAMGFYWSSSTRGPQAAQYIFFYSYYLAQASRGPGNQYSVRLVHDVAGE
;
A
#
# COMPACT_ATOMS: atom_id res chain seq x y z
N MET A 1 -0.30 -80.82 -26.85
CA MET A 1 -0.34 -82.09 -26.11
C MET A 1 -1.25 -81.83 -24.92
N ILE A 2 -2.46 -82.25 -25.08
CA ILE A 2 -3.20 -83.21 -24.27
C ILE A 2 -3.63 -82.61 -22.93
N MET A 3 -4.93 -82.25 -22.88
CA MET A 3 -6.03 -82.97 -22.19
C MET A 3 -6.04 -82.71 -20.67
N ASN A 4 -7.06 -82.50 -20.00
CA ASN A 4 -8.52 -82.80 -20.05
C ASN A 4 -9.00 -82.67 -18.59
N THR A 5 -10.00 -82.25 -18.29
CA THR A 5 -11.46 -82.52 -18.17
C THR A 5 -11.96 -82.47 -16.73
N ASN A 6 -13.15 -81.93 -16.66
CA ASN A 6 -14.27 -82.33 -15.81
C ASN A 6 -14.13 -82.17 -14.28
N GLY A 7 -15.06 -81.71 -13.56
CA GLY A 7 -16.51 -81.57 -13.72
C GLY A 7 -17.18 -81.73 -12.39
N PHE A 8 -18.38 -81.26 -12.28
CA PHE A 8 -19.47 -81.68 -11.43
C PHE A 8 -19.63 -81.16 -10.01
N LYS A 9 -20.64 -80.44 -9.87
CA LYS A 9 -22.00 -80.54 -9.21
C LYS A 9 -22.12 -79.76 -7.88
N LEU A 10 -23.00 -78.80 -8.00
CA LEU A 10 -24.22 -78.52 -7.23
C LEU A 10 -24.30 -79.14 -5.84
N TRP A 11 -24.40 -78.29 -4.84
CA TRP A 11 -25.45 -78.39 -3.84
C TRP A 11 -25.74 -77.08 -3.17
N GLN A 12 -26.99 -76.67 -3.14
CA GLN A 12 -27.57 -75.54 -2.44
C GLN A 12 -27.43 -75.76 -0.94
N MET A 13 -27.06 -74.75 -0.21
CA MET A 13 -27.60 -74.53 1.12
C MET A 13 -27.61 -73.02 1.39
N LEU A 14 -28.83 -72.52 1.61
CA LEU A 14 -29.10 -71.23 2.20
C LEU A 14 -28.39 -71.12 3.55
N LEU A 15 -27.59 -70.10 3.72
CA LEU A 15 -27.28 -69.55 5.04
C LEU A 15 -27.31 -68.02 4.95
N LEU A 16 -28.32 -67.44 5.56
CA LEU A 16 -28.39 -66.04 5.86
C LEU A 16 -27.16 -65.67 6.73
N CYS A 17 -26.22 -64.87 6.19
CA CYS A 17 -25.23 -64.19 7.00
C CYS A 17 -25.35 -62.69 6.72
N LEU A 18 -25.79 -61.99 7.74
CA LEU A 18 -25.73 -60.56 7.85
C LEU A 18 -24.30 -60.10 7.54
N LEU A 19 -24.12 -59.37 6.44
CA LEU A 19 -22.90 -58.61 6.20
C LEU A 19 -23.09 -57.22 6.82
N PRO A 20 -22.16 -56.76 7.67
CA PRO A 20 -22.17 -55.38 8.08
C PRO A 20 -21.77 -54.52 6.87
N VAL A 21 -22.64 -53.59 6.51
CA VAL A 21 -22.35 -52.50 5.60
C VAL A 21 -21.27 -51.68 6.27
N LEU A 22 -20.02 -51.84 5.83
CA LEU A 22 -18.95 -50.88 6.11
C LEU A 22 -19.30 -49.62 5.34
N CYS A 23 -19.95 -48.71 6.02
CA CYS A 23 -20.10 -47.35 5.60
C CYS A 23 -18.69 -46.75 5.59
N SER A 24 -18.03 -46.74 4.42
CA SER A 24 -16.84 -45.99 4.17
C SER A 24 -17.24 -44.52 4.27
N CYS A 25 -17.04 -43.96 5.44
CA CYS A 25 -17.16 -42.54 5.67
C CYS A 25 -15.98 -41.90 4.92
N GLY A 26 -16.19 -41.60 3.63
CA GLY A 26 -15.38 -40.63 2.93
C GLY A 26 -15.49 -39.34 3.72
N LYS A 27 -14.37 -38.86 4.29
CA LYS A 27 -14.26 -37.45 4.70
C LYS A 27 -14.41 -36.65 3.43
N GLU A 28 -15.64 -36.24 3.09
CA GLU A 28 -15.82 -35.02 2.35
C GLU A 28 -15.13 -33.94 3.17
N LEU A 29 -14.04 -33.40 2.62
CA LEU A 29 -13.55 -32.10 3.01
C LEU A 29 -14.74 -31.16 2.79
N LEU A 30 -15.47 -30.90 3.88
CA LEU A 30 -16.30 -29.71 3.92
C LEU A 30 -15.35 -28.55 3.74
N VAL A 31 -15.25 -28.06 2.52
CA VAL A 31 -14.78 -26.71 2.25
C VAL A 31 -15.81 -25.85 2.97
N GLU A 32 -15.45 -25.36 4.15
CA GLU A 32 -16.25 -24.35 4.81
C GLU A 32 -16.47 -23.24 3.77
N PRO A 33 -17.73 -22.82 3.57
CA PRO A 33 -17.94 -21.66 2.71
C PRO A 33 -17.13 -20.52 3.32
N SER A 34 -16.16 -20.02 2.59
CA SER A 34 -15.46 -18.78 2.91
C SER A 34 -16.54 -17.76 3.28
N ASP A 35 -16.42 -17.20 4.47
CA ASP A 35 -17.33 -16.20 5.00
C ASP A 35 -17.46 -15.08 3.93
N PRO A 36 -18.67 -14.76 3.44
CA PRO A 36 -18.85 -13.73 2.42
C PRO A 36 -18.61 -12.31 2.93
N GLN A 37 -18.03 -12.15 4.11
CA GLN A 37 -17.73 -10.89 4.78
C GLN A 37 -16.22 -10.58 4.87
N GLU A 38 -15.34 -11.20 4.10
CA GLU A 38 -14.11 -10.52 3.75
C GLU A 38 -14.50 -9.34 2.84
N GLU A 39 -14.94 -8.25 3.44
CA GLU A 39 -14.84 -6.95 2.78
C GLU A 39 -13.40 -6.84 2.32
N ASN A 40 -13.19 -6.80 1.00
CA ASN A 40 -11.90 -6.52 0.38
C ASN A 40 -11.48 -5.11 0.83
N VAL A 41 -10.98 -4.99 2.05
CA VAL A 41 -10.42 -3.73 2.53
C VAL A 41 -9.20 -3.47 1.65
N VAL A 42 -9.39 -2.54 0.72
CA VAL A 42 -8.32 -2.05 -0.12
C VAL A 42 -7.24 -1.52 0.79
N GLY A 43 -6.10 -2.20 0.85
CA GLY A 43 -5.04 -1.90 1.80
C GLY A 43 -3.66 -2.13 1.21
N PHE A 44 -2.68 -1.60 1.91
CA PHE A 44 -1.28 -1.64 1.54
C PHE A 44 -0.49 -2.32 2.65
N SER A 45 0.23 -3.39 2.36
CA SER A 45 1.14 -4.02 3.31
C SER A 45 2.34 -3.13 3.61
N VAL A 46 2.58 -2.90 4.89
CA VAL A 46 3.71 -2.09 5.40
C VAL A 46 4.68 -2.91 6.27
N SER A 47 4.33 -4.12 6.59
CA SER A 47 5.17 -5.19 7.14
C SER A 47 4.43 -6.52 7.01
N GLN A 48 5.07 -7.62 7.40
CA GLN A 48 4.40 -8.92 7.42
C GLN A 48 3.19 -8.87 8.39
N GLY A 49 2.00 -9.11 7.87
CA GLY A 49 0.76 -9.13 8.64
C GLY A 49 0.22 -7.76 9.06
N LYS A 50 0.82 -6.65 8.60
CA LYS A 50 0.34 -5.31 8.90
C LYS A 50 -0.03 -4.57 7.62
N ARG A 51 -1.26 -4.11 7.54
CA ARG A 51 -1.80 -3.32 6.42
C ARG A 51 -2.29 -1.96 6.89
N ILE A 52 -2.26 -1.01 5.98
CA ILE A 52 -2.77 0.35 6.18
C ILE A 52 -3.66 0.78 5.02
N VAL A 53 -4.43 1.82 5.26
CA VAL A 53 -5.03 2.66 4.24
C VAL A 53 -4.46 4.06 4.34
N PHE A 54 -4.31 4.73 3.21
CA PHE A 54 -3.86 6.12 3.17
C PHE A 54 -5.02 7.08 3.43
N ALA A 55 -4.69 8.23 4.00
CA ALA A 55 -5.58 9.38 4.04
C ALA A 55 -5.99 9.81 2.61
N PRO A 56 -7.15 10.47 2.42
CA PRO A 56 -7.64 10.86 1.10
C PRO A 56 -6.70 11.79 0.34
N GLY A 57 -5.94 12.62 1.03
CA GLY A 57 -4.98 13.55 0.46
C GLY A 57 -3.77 13.77 1.36
N ASN A 58 -2.84 14.60 0.92
CA ASN A 58 -1.77 15.10 1.78
C ASN A 58 -2.36 15.91 2.94
N LEU A 59 -1.59 16.06 4.01
CA LEU A 59 -1.98 16.92 5.12
C LEU A 59 -2.09 18.37 4.62
N SER A 60 -3.22 19.01 4.88
CA SER A 60 -3.48 20.41 4.48
C SER A 60 -2.58 21.39 5.24
N PRO A 61 -2.33 22.60 4.73
CA PRO A 61 -1.39 23.56 5.35
C PRO A 61 -1.71 23.93 6.79
N ASP A 62 -2.96 23.75 7.24
CA ASP A 62 -3.37 23.96 8.63
C ASP A 62 -2.89 22.86 9.59
N GLY A 63 -2.48 21.70 9.04
CA GLY A 63 -2.05 20.53 9.81
C GLY A 63 -3.16 19.84 10.59
N LEU A 64 -4.43 20.09 10.25
CA LEU A 64 -5.62 19.62 10.97
C LEU A 64 -6.62 18.87 10.08
N SER A 65 -6.43 18.90 8.78
CA SER A 65 -7.29 18.28 7.77
C SER A 65 -6.47 17.68 6.62
N PHE A 66 -7.12 16.98 5.74
CA PHE A 66 -6.51 16.46 4.52
C PHE A 66 -6.95 17.28 3.32
N GLU A 67 -6.10 17.34 2.31
CA GLU A 67 -6.49 17.81 1.00
C GLU A 67 -7.63 16.94 0.46
N GLU A 68 -8.56 17.58 -0.23
CA GLU A 68 -9.74 16.91 -0.80
C GLU A 68 -9.37 15.95 -1.92
N ASN A 69 -8.33 16.31 -2.70
CA ASN A 69 -7.88 15.52 -3.83
C ASN A 69 -6.43 15.08 -3.66
N GLN A 70 -6.12 13.87 -4.12
CA GLN A 70 -4.78 13.29 -4.01
C GLN A 70 -3.71 14.08 -4.77
N TRP A 71 -4.08 14.78 -5.83
CA TRP A 71 -3.16 15.62 -6.63
C TRP A 71 -2.88 17.00 -6.03
N ASN A 72 -3.58 17.39 -4.98
CA ASN A 72 -3.27 18.63 -4.26
C ASN A 72 -1.99 18.46 -3.45
N PHE A 73 -1.10 19.46 -3.50
CA PHE A 73 0.21 19.38 -2.86
C PHE A 73 0.13 19.32 -1.34
N GLY A 74 -0.85 20.01 -0.74
CA GLY A 74 -0.98 20.14 0.72
C GLY A 74 0.08 21.04 1.33
N GLY A 75 0.25 20.92 2.64
CA GLY A 75 1.26 21.64 3.41
C GLY A 75 2.66 21.01 3.32
N LEU A 76 3.68 21.85 3.52
CA LEU A 76 5.04 21.42 3.78
C LEU A 76 5.36 21.66 5.25
N PHE A 77 5.80 20.63 5.95
CA PHE A 77 5.94 20.61 7.40
C PHE A 77 7.38 20.41 7.85
N ASP A 78 7.79 21.15 8.87
CA ASP A 78 8.98 20.84 9.64
C ASP A 78 8.77 19.58 10.46
N TRP A 79 9.72 18.66 10.44
CA TRP A 79 9.63 17.45 11.24
C TRP A 79 9.64 17.72 12.76
N SER A 80 10.29 18.79 13.16
CA SER A 80 10.46 19.22 14.56
C SER A 80 9.49 20.31 14.99
N THR A 81 8.34 20.48 14.34
CA THR A 81 7.43 21.57 14.69
C THR A 81 6.94 21.48 16.13
N THR A 82 7.55 22.28 16.97
CA THR A 82 6.86 22.90 18.08
C THR A 82 6.58 24.35 17.70
N GLU A 83 5.53 24.92 18.21
CA GLU A 83 4.98 26.23 17.90
C GLU A 83 5.92 27.44 18.15
N GLN A 84 7.18 27.26 18.48
CA GLN A 84 8.08 28.33 18.94
C GLN A 84 9.43 28.44 18.23
N GLY A 85 9.66 27.78 17.12
CA GLY A 85 10.89 27.98 16.33
C GLY A 85 12.20 27.57 17.00
N ASN A 86 12.17 26.88 18.14
CA ASN A 86 13.35 26.34 18.78
C ASN A 86 13.83 25.10 18.05
N VAL A 87 15.12 25.05 17.77
CA VAL A 87 15.80 23.87 17.25
C VAL A 87 15.65 22.74 18.28
N LEU A 88 14.69 21.87 18.06
CA LEU A 88 14.47 20.71 18.91
C LEU A 88 15.32 19.54 18.42
N TYR A 89 15.83 18.80 19.39
CA TYR A 89 16.32 17.46 19.12
C TYR A 89 15.11 16.57 18.73
N TYR A 90 15.25 15.75 17.72
CA TYR A 90 14.16 14.90 17.19
C TYR A 90 13.57 13.88 18.19
N ALA A 91 14.08 13.85 19.43
CA ALA A 91 13.49 13.08 20.51
C ALA A 91 12.06 13.50 20.89
N ASP A 92 11.65 14.70 20.48
CA ASP A 92 10.36 15.31 20.82
C ASP A 92 9.35 15.28 19.67
N PHE A 93 9.52 14.36 18.71
CA PHE A 93 8.57 14.22 17.61
C PHE A 93 7.16 13.90 18.12
N THR A 94 6.23 14.74 17.76
CA THR A 94 4.80 14.49 17.94
C THR A 94 4.19 14.22 16.57
N ASP A 95 3.61 13.04 16.40
CA ASP A 95 3.00 12.65 15.13
C ASP A 95 1.89 13.62 14.74
N TRP A 96 1.88 14.07 13.49
CA TRP A 96 0.85 14.95 12.95
C TRP A 96 -0.54 14.34 13.09
N GLY A 97 -0.66 13.00 12.98
CA GLY A 97 -1.91 12.28 13.14
C GLY A 97 -2.56 12.44 14.51
N ASN A 98 -1.79 12.78 15.55
CA ASN A 98 -2.33 13.02 16.89
C ASN A 98 -3.27 14.25 16.98
N ARG A 99 -3.26 15.10 15.96
CA ARG A 99 -4.11 16.29 15.86
C ARG A 99 -5.43 16.05 15.13
N ILE A 100 -5.58 14.86 14.54
CA ILE A 100 -6.71 14.49 13.69
C ILE A 100 -7.39 13.27 14.32
N GLU A 101 -8.71 13.34 14.47
CA GLU A 101 -9.47 12.19 14.98
C GLU A 101 -9.42 11.02 14.00
N GLY A 102 -9.48 9.78 14.50
CA GLY A 102 -9.56 8.57 13.68
C GLY A 102 -8.30 7.71 13.69
N GLY A 103 -7.29 7.98 14.55
CA GLY A 103 -6.13 7.10 14.73
C GLY A 103 -5.13 7.16 13.58
N TRP A 104 -5.05 8.30 12.91
CA TRP A 104 -4.07 8.56 11.86
C TRP A 104 -2.65 8.64 12.42
N ARG A 105 -1.69 8.20 11.60
CA ARG A 105 -0.26 8.25 11.94
C ARG A 105 0.62 8.41 10.71
N THR A 106 1.86 8.81 10.94
CA THR A 106 2.90 8.84 9.92
C THR A 106 3.57 7.46 9.80
N LEU A 107 3.86 7.00 8.60
CA LEU A 107 4.64 5.78 8.38
C LEU A 107 6.06 5.91 8.93
N THR A 108 6.61 4.84 9.49
CA THR A 108 8.04 4.74 9.75
C THR A 108 8.82 4.61 8.44
N ILE A 109 10.13 4.79 8.46
CA ILE A 109 10.94 4.60 7.25
C ILE A 109 10.96 3.13 6.82
N GLU A 110 10.94 2.21 7.76
CA GLU A 110 10.89 0.77 7.52
C GLU A 110 9.56 0.38 6.85
N GLU A 111 8.44 0.97 7.29
CA GLU A 111 7.13 0.76 6.68
C GLU A 111 7.08 1.33 5.26
N TRP A 112 7.63 2.54 5.04
CA TRP A 112 7.79 3.10 3.69
C TRP A 112 8.60 2.16 2.79
N MET A 113 9.75 1.69 3.26
CA MET A 113 10.61 0.81 2.45
C MET A 113 9.97 -0.55 2.18
N TYR A 114 9.23 -1.10 3.16
CA TYR A 114 8.49 -2.34 2.93
C TYR A 114 7.38 -2.14 1.88
N LEU A 115 6.61 -1.08 1.98
CA LEU A 115 5.56 -0.71 1.02
C LEU A 115 6.11 -0.55 -0.40
N LEU A 116 7.25 0.14 -0.53
CA LEU A 116 7.79 0.55 -1.83
C LEU A 116 8.62 -0.55 -2.50
N VAL A 117 9.26 -1.42 -1.72
CA VAL A 117 10.25 -2.38 -2.22
C VAL A 117 10.10 -3.79 -1.64
N GLY A 118 9.60 -3.92 -0.42
CA GLY A 118 9.64 -5.19 0.34
C GLY A 118 8.38 -6.04 0.27
N ARG A 119 7.23 -5.49 -0.08
CA ARG A 119 5.97 -6.24 -0.18
C ARG A 119 5.93 -7.07 -1.47
N ASP A 120 5.11 -8.10 -1.49
CA ASP A 120 4.95 -8.97 -2.65
C ASP A 120 4.45 -8.19 -3.87
N GLY A 121 5.18 -8.29 -4.98
CA GLY A 121 4.90 -7.59 -6.23
C GLY A 121 5.02 -6.08 -6.12
N ALA A 122 5.86 -5.55 -5.24
CA ALA A 122 6.07 -4.11 -5.06
C ALA A 122 6.44 -3.42 -6.37
N GLU A 123 7.32 -4.04 -7.17
CA GLU A 123 7.76 -3.53 -8.47
C GLU A 123 6.65 -3.40 -9.50
N GLU A 124 5.59 -4.21 -9.40
CA GLU A 124 4.43 -4.17 -10.28
C GLU A 124 3.34 -3.18 -9.81
N LYS A 125 3.49 -2.66 -8.60
CA LYS A 125 2.50 -1.82 -7.89
C LYS A 125 2.99 -0.40 -7.61
N LEU A 126 4.12 -0.04 -8.17
CA LEU A 126 4.77 1.25 -8.02
C LEU A 126 5.10 1.81 -9.39
N GLY A 127 4.77 3.07 -9.63
CA GLY A 127 5.13 3.76 -10.87
C GLY A 127 5.09 5.27 -10.72
N THR A 128 5.64 5.97 -11.71
CA THR A 128 5.54 7.42 -11.82
C THR A 128 4.57 7.82 -12.92
N GLY A 129 3.99 8.99 -12.81
CA GLY A 129 3.05 9.51 -13.80
C GLY A 129 2.53 10.89 -13.43
N SER A 130 1.50 11.34 -14.15
CA SER A 130 0.86 12.62 -13.90
C SER A 130 -0.67 12.52 -13.85
N VAL A 131 -1.26 13.43 -13.08
CA VAL A 131 -2.71 13.69 -13.05
C VAL A 131 -2.89 15.14 -13.49
N ASP A 132 -3.48 15.36 -14.67
CA ASP A 132 -3.60 16.70 -15.30
C ASP A 132 -2.28 17.49 -15.26
N SER A 133 -1.19 16.84 -15.67
CA SER A 133 0.17 17.39 -15.69
C SER A 133 0.82 17.62 -14.32
N ILE A 134 0.19 17.23 -13.22
CA ILE A 134 0.80 17.23 -11.89
C ILE A 134 1.56 15.92 -11.75
N GLY A 135 2.89 15.97 -11.74
CA GLY A 135 3.74 14.79 -11.58
C GLY A 135 3.65 14.18 -10.19
N GLY A 136 3.82 12.85 -10.08
CA GLY A 136 3.77 12.17 -8.80
C GLY A 136 4.11 10.68 -8.87
N LEU A 137 4.13 10.07 -7.68
CA LEU A 137 4.31 8.65 -7.47
C LEU A 137 2.94 7.97 -7.33
N ILE A 138 2.76 6.87 -8.03
CA ILE A 138 1.54 6.07 -8.03
C ILE A 138 1.78 4.78 -7.25
N LEU A 139 0.92 4.48 -6.30
CA LEU A 139 0.93 3.27 -5.52
C LEU A 139 -0.38 2.51 -5.74
N LEU A 140 -0.28 1.23 -6.09
CA LEU A 140 -1.43 0.34 -6.18
C LEU A 140 -1.53 -0.52 -4.92
N PRO A 141 -2.74 -0.83 -4.41
CA PRO A 141 -2.93 -1.65 -3.22
C PRO A 141 -2.50 -3.11 -3.46
N ASP A 142 -2.45 -3.89 -2.38
CA ASP A 142 -2.03 -5.30 -2.45
C ASP A 142 -2.93 -6.13 -3.36
N VAL A 143 -4.23 -5.94 -3.22
CA VAL A 143 -5.24 -6.52 -4.11
C VAL A 143 -5.69 -5.45 -5.09
N TRP A 144 -5.21 -5.56 -6.32
CA TRP A 144 -5.47 -4.57 -7.36
C TRP A 144 -6.26 -5.15 -8.52
N ARG A 145 -7.24 -4.40 -8.99
CA ARG A 145 -7.94 -4.66 -10.25
C ARG A 145 -8.02 -3.38 -11.05
N MET A 146 -7.47 -3.40 -12.24
CA MET A 146 -7.47 -2.25 -13.13
C MET A 146 -8.92 -1.84 -13.48
N PRO A 147 -9.31 -0.57 -13.26
CA PRO A 147 -10.60 -0.08 -13.72
C PRO A 147 -10.73 -0.14 -15.23
N GLU A 148 -11.95 -0.34 -15.72
CA GLU A 148 -12.21 -0.40 -17.15
C GLU A 148 -11.80 0.90 -17.86
N GLY A 149 -11.08 0.74 -18.96
CA GLY A 149 -10.59 1.86 -19.77
C GLY A 149 -9.35 2.55 -19.19
N GLN A 150 -8.81 2.08 -18.05
CA GLN A 150 -7.59 2.62 -17.48
C GLN A 150 -6.37 1.75 -17.80
N HIS A 151 -5.18 2.28 -17.58
CA HIS A 151 -3.91 1.60 -17.73
C HIS A 151 -2.97 1.95 -16.58
N PHE A 152 -1.94 1.17 -16.40
CA PHE A 152 -0.83 1.45 -15.49
C PHE A 152 0.42 0.72 -15.99
N VAL A 153 1.49 1.45 -16.11
CA VAL A 153 2.82 0.95 -16.44
C VAL A 153 3.67 1.09 -15.18
N PRO A 154 4.13 -0.02 -14.58
CA PRO A 154 4.98 0.05 -13.40
C PRO A 154 6.37 0.58 -13.73
N GLY A 155 7.05 1.14 -12.72
CA GLY A 155 8.42 1.63 -12.82
C GLY A 155 8.51 3.15 -12.96
N PHE A 156 9.66 3.58 -13.49
CA PHE A 156 10.07 4.98 -13.54
C PHE A 156 10.33 5.40 -14.99
N ALA A 157 10.14 6.67 -15.30
CA ALA A 157 10.54 7.24 -16.58
C ALA A 157 12.07 7.16 -16.76
N GLU A 158 12.54 7.28 -18.00
CA GLU A 158 13.97 7.26 -18.29
C GLU A 158 14.62 8.64 -18.06
N ASP A 159 13.85 9.70 -18.25
CA ASP A 159 14.33 11.09 -18.23
C ASP A 159 13.81 11.88 -17.02
N ASN A 160 14.58 12.91 -16.67
CA ASN A 160 14.20 13.91 -15.68
C ASN A 160 12.94 14.67 -16.09
N ASP A 161 12.09 14.95 -15.12
CA ASP A 161 10.87 15.74 -15.28
C ASP A 161 9.88 15.15 -16.31
N ASP A 162 10.10 13.90 -16.72
CA ASP A 162 9.18 13.16 -17.58
C ASP A 162 8.17 12.37 -16.73
N TRP A 163 6.97 12.88 -16.61
CA TRP A 163 5.86 12.24 -15.91
C TRP A 163 4.88 11.54 -16.87
N SER A 164 5.30 11.27 -18.11
CA SER A 164 4.42 10.73 -19.16
C SER A 164 4.27 9.21 -19.15
N LEU A 165 5.00 8.49 -18.27
CA LEU A 165 4.91 7.03 -18.19
C LEU A 165 3.47 6.57 -17.92
N ASN A 166 2.74 7.32 -17.09
CA ASN A 166 1.32 7.15 -16.83
C ASN A 166 0.67 8.53 -16.80
N GLU A 167 -0.25 8.78 -17.72
CA GLU A 167 -0.95 10.07 -17.81
C GLU A 167 -2.44 9.86 -17.59
N TYR A 168 -3.00 10.62 -16.65
CA TYR A 168 -4.42 10.59 -16.31
C TYR A 168 -5.00 12.00 -16.32
N THR A 169 -6.23 12.13 -16.80
CA THR A 169 -7.06 13.28 -16.46
C THR A 169 -7.55 13.16 -15.00
N PHE A 170 -8.06 14.24 -14.42
CA PHE A 170 -8.69 14.16 -13.09
C PHE A 170 -9.78 13.07 -13.05
N SER A 171 -10.63 12.99 -14.08
CA SER A 171 -11.69 11.98 -14.16
C SER A 171 -11.17 10.55 -14.30
N ASP A 172 -10.02 10.34 -14.95
CA ASP A 172 -9.42 9.02 -15.03
C ASP A 172 -8.79 8.62 -13.70
N TRP A 173 -8.16 9.59 -13.02
CA TRP A 173 -7.61 9.36 -11.69
C TRP A 173 -8.69 9.03 -10.65
N GLU A 174 -9.84 9.69 -10.67
CA GLU A 174 -10.96 9.36 -9.79
C GLU A 174 -11.39 7.88 -9.90
N LYS A 175 -11.30 7.27 -11.09
CA LYS A 175 -11.56 5.83 -11.27
C LYS A 175 -10.46 4.98 -10.63
N MET A 176 -9.19 5.38 -10.82
CA MET A 176 -8.04 4.72 -10.21
C MET A 176 -8.10 4.79 -8.68
N GLU A 177 -8.41 5.97 -8.13
CA GLU A 177 -8.58 6.21 -6.70
C GLU A 177 -9.74 5.40 -6.12
N THR A 178 -10.88 5.36 -6.81
CA THR A 178 -12.04 4.53 -6.41
C THR A 178 -11.68 3.05 -6.33
N ALA A 179 -10.76 2.58 -7.17
CA ALA A 179 -10.23 1.22 -7.11
C ALA A 179 -9.13 1.04 -6.05
N GLY A 180 -8.74 2.11 -5.36
CA GLY A 180 -7.80 2.13 -4.24
C GLY A 180 -6.37 2.56 -4.57
N ALA A 181 -6.11 3.06 -5.78
CA ALA A 181 -4.80 3.65 -6.09
C ALA A 181 -4.55 4.91 -5.26
N VAL A 182 -3.28 5.15 -4.95
CA VAL A 182 -2.83 6.35 -4.23
C VAL A 182 -1.85 7.12 -5.08
N PHE A 183 -2.08 8.43 -5.17
CA PHE A 183 -1.18 9.40 -5.79
C PHE A 183 -0.48 10.25 -4.74
N LEU A 184 0.83 10.31 -4.83
CA LEU A 184 1.68 11.17 -4.02
C LEU A 184 2.25 12.26 -4.94
N PRO A 185 1.70 13.48 -4.95
CA PRO A 185 2.16 14.51 -5.86
C PRO A 185 3.58 14.98 -5.56
N ALA A 186 4.29 15.41 -6.60
CA ALA A 186 5.62 15.99 -6.51
C ALA A 186 5.55 17.43 -5.95
N ALA A 187 5.20 17.56 -4.67
CA ALA A 187 4.93 18.83 -4.01
C ALA A 187 6.18 19.68 -3.75
N GLY A 188 7.38 19.15 -4.04
CA GLY A 188 8.64 19.82 -3.73
C GLY A 188 8.99 19.73 -2.26
N ASP A 189 9.88 20.65 -1.87
CA ASP A 189 10.30 20.84 -0.48
C ASP A 189 10.29 22.31 -0.09
N GLY A 190 10.34 22.57 1.20
CA GLY A 190 10.42 23.91 1.74
C GLY A 190 11.66 24.12 2.58
N TYR A 191 12.14 25.38 2.60
CA TYR A 191 13.13 25.86 3.54
C TYR A 191 12.75 27.29 3.97
N GLY A 192 12.45 27.46 5.23
CA GLY A 192 11.92 28.73 5.72
C GLY A 192 10.56 29.05 5.10
N VAL A 193 10.49 30.13 4.34
CA VAL A 193 9.25 30.59 3.66
C VAL A 193 9.22 30.28 2.15
N SER A 194 10.21 29.56 1.66
CA SER A 194 10.36 29.27 0.22
C SER A 194 10.08 27.82 -0.07
N ALA A 195 9.20 27.56 -1.03
CA ALA A 195 9.04 26.25 -1.63
C ALA A 195 9.96 26.11 -2.85
N CYS A 196 10.58 24.95 -3.01
CA CYS A 196 11.50 24.61 -4.08
C CYS A 196 11.08 23.29 -4.74
N ARG A 197 11.53 23.05 -5.98
CA ARG A 197 11.37 21.78 -6.69
C ARG A 197 9.91 21.29 -6.83
N VAL A 198 8.96 22.20 -6.70
CA VAL A 198 7.53 21.93 -6.91
C VAL A 198 7.33 21.42 -8.34
N ALA A 199 6.52 20.40 -8.49
CA ALA A 199 6.24 19.65 -9.72
C ALA A 199 7.43 18.84 -10.27
N ALA A 200 8.64 18.96 -9.72
CA ALA A 200 9.82 18.21 -10.14
C ALA A 200 10.14 17.04 -9.20
N MET A 201 9.86 17.17 -7.90
CA MET A 201 10.21 16.18 -6.89
C MET A 201 9.13 16.06 -5.81
N GLY A 202 8.95 14.85 -5.28
CA GLY A 202 8.19 14.63 -4.05
C GLY A 202 9.10 14.28 -2.88
N PHE A 203 8.81 14.84 -1.71
CA PHE A 203 9.47 14.55 -0.44
C PHE A 203 8.41 14.28 0.61
N TYR A 204 8.50 13.13 1.27
CA TYR A 204 7.50 12.71 2.26
C TYR A 204 8.18 12.27 3.54
N TRP A 205 7.83 12.92 4.64
CA TRP A 205 8.34 12.56 5.95
C TRP A 205 7.98 11.14 6.36
N SER A 206 8.86 10.53 7.13
CA SER A 206 8.55 9.38 7.99
C SER A 206 8.55 9.81 9.45
N SER A 207 8.03 8.98 10.34
CA SER A 207 8.14 9.19 11.79
C SER A 207 9.49 8.74 12.38
N SER A 208 10.41 8.27 11.55
CA SER A 208 11.70 7.71 11.98
C SER A 208 12.81 8.74 12.00
N THR A 209 13.78 8.52 12.91
CA THR A 209 15.02 9.31 12.99
C THR A 209 16.24 8.47 12.67
N ARG A 210 17.28 9.13 12.20
CA ARG A 210 18.64 8.59 12.09
C ARG A 210 19.56 9.32 13.08
N GLY A 211 19.53 8.88 14.32
CA GLY A 211 20.21 9.60 15.41
C GLY A 211 19.48 10.87 15.82
N PRO A 212 20.05 11.65 16.75
CA PRO A 212 19.34 12.73 17.44
C PRO A 212 19.15 14.00 16.62
N GLN A 213 19.66 14.09 15.41
CA GLN A 213 19.65 15.32 14.60
C GLN A 213 19.22 15.13 13.16
N ALA A 214 18.71 13.95 12.79
CA ALA A 214 18.29 13.71 11.42
C ALA A 214 16.99 12.91 11.35
N ALA A 215 15.95 13.49 10.78
CA ALA A 215 14.71 12.80 10.44
C ALA A 215 14.83 12.13 9.08
N GLN A 216 14.15 10.98 8.95
CA GLN A 216 14.17 10.20 7.73
C GLN A 216 12.94 10.48 6.87
N TYR A 217 13.11 10.39 5.56
CA TYR A 217 12.07 10.63 4.57
C TYR A 217 12.32 9.81 3.31
N ILE A 218 11.28 9.65 2.51
CA ILE A 218 11.40 9.20 1.12
C ILE A 218 11.37 10.42 0.19
N PHE A 219 12.04 10.29 -0.95
CA PHE A 219 11.93 11.25 -2.03
C PHE A 219 11.95 10.57 -3.38
N PHE A 220 11.33 11.20 -4.36
CA PHE A 220 11.27 10.67 -5.72
C PHE A 220 11.33 11.79 -6.76
N TYR A 221 11.85 11.41 -7.91
CA TYR A 221 11.76 12.08 -9.20
C TYR A 221 10.90 11.24 -10.16
N SER A 222 10.70 11.72 -11.37
CA SER A 222 10.07 10.90 -12.42
C SER A 222 10.81 9.59 -12.70
N TYR A 223 12.13 9.56 -12.51
CA TYR A 223 13.03 8.44 -12.87
C TYR A 223 13.70 7.74 -11.68
N TYR A 224 13.43 8.14 -10.44
CA TYR A 224 14.17 7.65 -9.27
C TYR A 224 13.39 7.80 -7.97
N LEU A 225 13.59 6.86 -7.06
CA LEU A 225 13.04 6.89 -5.70
C LEU A 225 14.10 6.39 -4.71
N ALA A 226 14.21 7.06 -3.57
CA ALA A 226 15.08 6.64 -2.47
C ALA A 226 14.58 7.11 -1.10
N GLN A 227 15.23 6.59 -0.06
CA GLN A 227 15.16 7.12 1.29
C GLN A 227 16.40 7.98 1.60
N ALA A 228 16.21 8.97 2.45
CA ALA A 228 17.32 9.80 2.94
C ALA A 228 17.04 10.29 4.37
N SER A 229 17.97 11.06 4.92
CA SER A 229 17.80 11.74 6.21
C SER A 229 18.32 13.17 6.13
N ARG A 230 17.65 14.07 6.83
CA ARG A 230 17.98 15.51 6.83
C ARG A 230 17.89 16.08 8.23
N GLY A 231 18.69 17.13 8.46
CA GLY A 231 18.60 17.95 9.68
C GLY A 231 17.39 18.89 9.70
N PRO A 232 17.20 19.61 10.79
CA PRO A 232 16.11 20.57 10.97
C PRO A 232 16.07 21.67 9.89
N GLY A 233 14.90 22.31 9.74
CA GLY A 233 14.69 23.44 8.86
C GLY A 233 14.28 23.07 7.42
N ASN A 234 14.20 21.77 7.10
CA ASN A 234 13.61 21.33 5.84
C ASN A 234 12.13 20.98 6.07
N GLN A 235 11.31 21.33 5.11
CA GLN A 235 9.87 21.11 5.16
C GLN A 235 9.47 20.19 4.01
N TYR A 236 8.73 19.12 4.33
CA TYR A 236 8.28 18.12 3.37
C TYR A 236 6.80 17.81 3.56
N SER A 237 6.21 17.17 2.58
CA SER A 237 4.85 16.69 2.64
C SER A 237 4.66 15.62 3.71
N VAL A 238 3.44 15.53 4.21
CA VAL A 238 3.00 14.48 5.12
C VAL A 238 1.80 13.78 4.49
N ARG A 239 1.89 12.45 4.37
CA ARG A 239 0.79 11.59 3.98
C ARG A 239 0.52 10.62 5.10
N LEU A 240 -0.58 10.81 5.80
CA LEU A 240 -0.95 9.98 6.94
C LEU A 240 -1.60 8.68 6.49
N VAL A 241 -1.57 7.71 7.37
CA VAL A 241 -2.17 6.40 7.19
C VAL A 241 -2.97 6.00 8.42
N HIS A 242 -3.89 5.07 8.22
CA HIS A 242 -4.65 4.41 9.27
C HIS A 242 -4.38 2.91 9.22
N ASP A 243 -4.14 2.28 10.37
CA ASP A 243 -3.94 0.83 10.42
C ASP A 243 -5.26 0.11 10.13
N VAL A 244 -5.22 -0.86 9.24
CA VAL A 244 -6.34 -1.79 9.04
C VAL A 244 -6.32 -2.75 10.22
N ALA A 245 -7.45 -2.88 10.93
CA ALA A 245 -7.57 -3.85 12.02
C ALA A 245 -7.19 -5.24 11.48
N GLY A 246 -6.16 -5.85 12.07
CA GLY A 246 -5.78 -7.23 11.77
C GLY A 246 -6.87 -8.18 12.27
N GLU A 247 -7.09 -9.25 11.52
CA GLU A 247 -7.86 -10.39 11.98
C GLU A 247 -7.17 -11.12 13.13
#